data_ada8199810de756e9418cc1d8a505396
#
_entry.id   ada8199810de756e9418cc1d8a505396
#
_cell.length_a   1.000
_cell.length_b   1.000
_cell.length_c   1.000
_cell.angle_alpha   90.00
_cell.angle_beta   90.00
_cell.angle_gamma   90.00
#
_symmetry.space_group_name_H-M   'P 1'
#
loop_
_entity.id
_entity.type
_entity.pdbx_description
1 polymer ?
#
loop_
_entity_poly.entity_id
_entity_poly.type
_entity_poly.pdbx_seq_one_letter_code
_entity_poly.pdbx_strand_id
1 'polypeptide(L)'
;MKYLDHVRANEFDQWVGRLQTIKAMELGRGKSILDIGCGVGQFTPMFLQKFKRVVGLDASENFLKVARKANNKIEYLAGWGETFKLNEKFDTISMNMLLEHVDDPVALLKNCKQHLVRGGRILVQVPNANSVTRRIGVLMGIIDGINHISDKERNYFGHKRTYTLGTLVADCKRARLKVVGKGGLLFKPLPNEILGRICKAQGKEWTHKFMNALVAFGEDRPEDCANLYVVCE
;
A
#
# COMPACT_ATOMS: atom_id res chain seq x y z
N MET A 1 5.10 0.71 19.79
CA MET A 1 5.12 -0.70 20.23
C MET A 1 3.94 -1.49 19.68
N LYS A 2 2.69 -1.03 19.81
CA LYS A 2 1.48 -1.74 19.31
C LYS A 2 1.47 -2.03 17.80
N TYR A 3 1.99 -1.14 16.94
CA TYR A 3 2.03 -1.35 15.49
C TYR A 3 3.02 -2.46 15.08
N LEU A 4 4.17 -2.57 15.78
CA LEU A 4 5.14 -3.65 15.54
C LEU A 4 4.57 -5.04 15.84
N ASP A 5 3.69 -5.14 16.83
CA ASP A 5 3.03 -6.39 17.19
C ASP A 5 2.03 -6.82 16.10
N HIS A 6 1.36 -5.85 15.45
CA HIS A 6 0.42 -6.11 14.37
C HIS A 6 1.14 -6.60 13.09
N VAL A 7 2.25 -5.97 12.72
CA VAL A 7 3.06 -6.36 11.54
C VAL A 7 3.58 -7.80 11.64
N ARG A 8 3.70 -8.34 12.85
CA ARG A 8 4.15 -9.71 13.11
C ARG A 8 3.01 -10.73 13.22
N ALA A 9 1.77 -10.30 13.41
CA ALA A 9 0.76 -11.13 14.06
C ALA A 9 -0.15 -11.93 13.11
N ASN A 10 -0.26 -11.62 11.81
CA ASN A 10 -1.23 -12.29 10.95
C ASN A 10 -0.61 -12.72 9.61
N GLU A 11 -0.55 -14.02 9.37
CA GLU A 11 -0.05 -14.61 8.13
C GLU A 11 -0.82 -14.10 6.88
N PHE A 12 -2.10 -13.84 7.03
CA PHE A 12 -2.94 -13.28 5.95
C PHE A 12 -2.53 -11.83 5.60
N ASP A 13 -2.27 -10.98 6.59
CA ASP A 13 -1.82 -9.61 6.35
C ASP A 13 -0.45 -9.57 5.67
N GLN A 14 0.43 -10.51 6.01
CA GLN A 14 1.70 -10.69 5.30
C GLN A 14 1.50 -11.07 3.82
N TRP A 15 0.51 -11.90 3.55
CA TRP A 15 0.14 -12.27 2.19
C TRP A 15 -0.33 -11.05 1.39
N VAL A 16 -1.20 -10.24 1.97
CA VAL A 16 -1.70 -9.00 1.34
C VAL A 16 -0.54 -8.03 1.04
N GLY A 17 0.35 -7.79 2.00
CA GLY A 17 1.52 -6.93 1.79
C GLY A 17 2.47 -7.43 0.70
N ARG A 18 2.65 -8.75 0.58
CA ARG A 18 3.40 -9.36 -0.54
C ARG A 18 2.72 -9.11 -1.88
N LEU A 19 1.40 -9.30 -1.98
CA LEU A 19 0.64 -9.03 -3.20
C LEU A 19 0.75 -7.57 -3.63
N GLN A 20 0.65 -6.64 -2.69
CA GLN A 20 0.84 -5.21 -2.94
C GLN A 20 2.23 -4.91 -3.50
N THR A 21 3.27 -5.52 -2.91
CA THR A 21 4.66 -5.33 -3.36
C THR A 21 4.89 -5.95 -4.75
N ILE A 22 4.34 -7.14 -5.01
CA ILE A 22 4.40 -7.79 -6.33
C ILE A 22 3.71 -6.89 -7.37
N LYS A 23 2.51 -6.37 -7.08
CA LYS A 23 1.81 -5.45 -7.98
C LYS A 23 2.61 -4.18 -8.23
N ALA A 24 3.27 -3.63 -7.22
CA ALA A 24 4.17 -2.48 -7.38
C ALA A 24 5.38 -2.82 -8.27
N MET A 25 5.96 -4.01 -8.15
CA MET A 25 7.02 -4.47 -9.05
C MET A 25 6.51 -4.64 -10.49
N GLU A 26 5.35 -5.25 -10.70
CA GLU A 26 4.78 -5.44 -12.04
C GLU A 26 4.59 -4.11 -12.78
N LEU A 27 4.02 -3.12 -12.10
CA LEU A 27 3.66 -1.82 -12.67
C LEU A 27 4.82 -0.82 -12.71
N GLY A 28 5.85 -1.01 -11.88
CA GLY A 28 7.02 -0.16 -11.82
C GLY A 28 7.94 -0.29 -13.03
N ARG A 29 8.80 0.69 -13.25
CA ARG A 29 9.77 0.78 -14.36
C ARG A 29 11.18 0.98 -13.87
N GLY A 30 12.13 0.78 -14.78
CA GLY A 30 13.54 1.15 -14.61
C GLY A 30 14.30 0.30 -13.62
N LYS A 31 15.35 0.88 -13.03
CA LYS A 31 16.33 0.16 -12.21
C LYS A 31 16.37 0.63 -10.75
N SER A 32 15.70 1.75 -10.44
CA SER A 32 15.68 2.35 -9.11
C SER A 32 14.27 2.54 -8.58
N ILE A 33 14.08 2.29 -7.28
CA ILE A 33 12.81 2.49 -6.59
C ILE A 33 13.02 3.18 -5.24
N LEU A 34 12.13 4.14 -4.94
CA LEU A 34 11.94 4.72 -3.62
C LEU A 34 10.64 4.17 -3.03
N ASP A 35 10.72 3.47 -1.91
CA ASP A 35 9.60 2.92 -1.16
C ASP A 35 9.27 3.88 0.00
N ILE A 36 8.23 4.68 -0.15
CA ILE A 36 7.83 5.69 0.85
C ILE A 36 6.81 5.10 1.80
N GLY A 37 7.02 5.29 3.10
CA GLY A 37 6.27 4.63 4.16
C GLY A 37 6.71 3.17 4.32
N CYS A 38 8.01 2.90 4.17
CA CYS A 38 8.58 1.55 4.22
C CYS A 38 8.43 0.86 5.59
N GLY A 39 8.11 1.61 6.65
CA GLY A 39 7.94 1.12 8.00
C GLY A 39 9.19 0.39 8.52
N VAL A 40 9.00 -0.81 9.02
CA VAL A 40 10.09 -1.68 9.51
C VAL A 40 10.83 -2.42 8.39
N GLY A 41 10.62 -2.04 7.13
CA GLY A 41 11.29 -2.63 5.97
C GLY A 41 10.88 -4.08 5.69
N GLN A 42 9.68 -4.49 6.09
CA GLN A 42 9.26 -5.90 5.96
C GLN A 42 9.17 -6.36 4.50
N PHE A 43 8.67 -5.50 3.62
CA PHE A 43 8.44 -5.83 2.21
C PHE A 43 9.43 -5.16 1.26
N THR A 44 10.08 -4.08 1.68
CA THR A 44 11.05 -3.32 0.89
C THR A 44 12.15 -4.20 0.26
N PRO A 45 12.70 -5.25 0.94
CA PRO A 45 13.69 -6.15 0.35
C PRO A 45 13.20 -6.93 -0.89
N MET A 46 11.91 -7.12 -1.04
CA MET A 46 11.36 -7.81 -2.22
C MET A 46 11.64 -7.03 -3.51
N PHE A 47 11.73 -5.71 -3.43
CA PHE A 47 12.05 -4.87 -4.60
C PHE A 47 13.42 -5.16 -5.20
N LEU A 48 14.38 -5.73 -4.44
CA LEU A 48 15.67 -6.16 -4.96
C LEU A 48 15.59 -7.26 -6.04
N GLN A 49 14.44 -7.95 -6.15
CA GLN A 49 14.19 -8.92 -7.22
C GLN A 49 14.05 -8.25 -8.60
N LYS A 50 13.73 -6.95 -8.63
CA LYS A 50 13.54 -6.19 -9.88
C LYS A 50 14.46 -4.99 -10.00
N PHE A 51 14.68 -4.26 -8.92
CA PHE A 51 15.40 -2.99 -8.94
C PHE A 51 16.82 -3.16 -8.41
N LYS A 52 17.78 -2.52 -9.10
CA LYS A 52 19.20 -2.52 -8.67
C LYS A 52 19.44 -1.57 -7.51
N ARG A 53 18.73 -0.44 -7.47
CA ARG A 53 18.76 0.57 -6.40
C ARG A 53 17.41 0.58 -5.70
N VAL A 54 17.40 0.25 -4.42
CA VAL A 54 16.21 0.28 -3.55
C VAL A 54 16.52 1.19 -2.37
N VAL A 55 15.67 2.16 -2.14
CA VAL A 55 15.71 3.07 -0.99
C VAL A 55 14.38 3.00 -0.27
N GLY A 56 14.41 2.86 1.04
CA GLY A 56 13.23 2.97 1.90
C GLY A 56 13.21 4.33 2.61
N LEU A 57 12.05 4.98 2.66
CA LEU A 57 11.86 6.23 3.39
C LEU A 57 10.68 6.09 4.35
N ASP A 58 10.87 6.49 5.59
CA ASP A 58 9.82 6.53 6.61
C ASP A 58 10.04 7.68 7.59
N ALA A 59 8.97 8.21 8.17
CA ALA A 59 9.07 9.28 9.17
C ALA A 59 9.54 8.76 10.54
N SER A 60 9.37 7.46 10.82
CA SER A 60 9.69 6.85 12.12
C SER A 60 11.11 6.29 12.17
N GLU A 61 12.02 7.02 12.80
CA GLU A 61 13.38 6.53 13.03
C GLU A 61 13.41 5.20 13.83
N ASN A 62 12.41 4.97 14.68
CA ASN A 62 12.31 3.70 15.41
C ASN A 62 11.98 2.51 14.48
N PHE A 63 11.16 2.72 13.45
CA PHE A 63 10.92 1.70 12.44
C PHE A 63 12.17 1.47 11.59
N LEU A 64 12.85 2.53 11.19
CA LEU A 64 14.06 2.45 10.39
C LEU A 64 15.22 1.75 11.10
N LYS A 65 15.35 1.89 12.42
CA LYS A 65 16.31 1.10 13.21
C LYS A 65 16.08 -0.41 13.07
N VAL A 66 14.82 -0.84 13.05
CA VAL A 66 14.45 -2.25 12.83
C VAL A 66 14.75 -2.66 11.39
N ALA A 67 14.38 -1.82 10.41
CA ALA A 67 14.60 -2.07 9.00
C ALA A 67 16.10 -2.22 8.65
N ARG A 68 16.95 -1.32 9.13
CA ARG A 68 18.43 -1.36 8.94
C ARG A 68 19.04 -2.62 9.56
N LYS A 69 18.55 -3.04 10.72
CA LYS A 69 19.01 -4.28 11.38
C LYS A 69 18.59 -5.53 10.61
N ALA A 70 17.40 -5.52 10.00
CA ALA A 70 16.86 -6.65 9.25
C ALA A 70 17.52 -6.80 7.86
N ASN A 71 17.88 -5.69 7.21
CA ASN A 71 18.51 -5.71 5.89
C ASN A 71 19.43 -4.50 5.69
N ASN A 72 20.75 -4.76 5.69
CA ASN A 72 21.78 -3.74 5.52
C ASN A 72 22.15 -3.45 4.05
N LYS A 73 21.56 -4.15 3.08
CA LYS A 73 21.77 -3.93 1.65
C LYS A 73 20.90 -2.80 1.08
N ILE A 74 19.93 -2.34 1.88
CA ILE A 74 19.00 -1.27 1.51
C ILE A 74 19.35 -0.03 2.32
N GLU A 75 19.37 1.10 1.66
CA GLU A 75 19.47 2.39 2.32
C GLU A 75 18.09 2.79 2.87
N TYR A 76 18.03 3.09 4.16
CA TYR A 76 16.81 3.52 4.83
C TYR A 76 16.99 4.94 5.37
N LEU A 77 16.16 5.87 4.90
CA LEU A 77 16.23 7.30 5.16
C LEU A 77 15.06 7.77 6.01
N ALA A 78 15.34 8.62 6.99
CA ALA A 78 14.29 9.25 7.79
C ALA A 78 13.79 10.51 7.08
N GLY A 79 12.46 10.65 6.99
CA GLY A 79 11.84 11.84 6.41
C GLY A 79 10.33 11.75 6.33
N TRP A 80 9.70 12.93 6.40
CA TRP A 80 8.26 13.06 6.15
C TRP A 80 7.99 13.08 4.65
N GLY A 81 7.01 12.30 4.20
CA GLY A 81 6.69 12.17 2.79
C GLY A 81 6.40 13.49 2.09
N GLU A 82 5.74 14.42 2.77
CA GLU A 82 5.38 15.73 2.24
C GLU A 82 6.58 16.67 2.04
N THR A 83 7.70 16.45 2.75
CA THR A 83 8.80 17.43 2.84
C THR A 83 10.20 16.85 2.66
N PHE A 84 10.36 15.53 2.45
CA PHE A 84 11.67 14.94 2.25
C PHE A 84 12.41 15.57 1.06
N LYS A 85 13.74 15.59 1.13
CA LYS A 85 14.61 16.05 0.06
C LYS A 85 15.72 15.04 -0.14
N LEU A 86 15.88 14.57 -1.37
CA LEU A 86 16.96 13.68 -1.79
C LEU A 86 17.68 14.28 -2.98
N ASN A 87 18.98 14.05 -3.07
CA ASN A 87 19.80 14.52 -4.20
C ASN A 87 19.72 13.56 -5.41
N GLU A 88 18.91 12.52 -5.34
CA GLU A 88 18.70 11.55 -6.41
C GLU A 88 17.25 11.49 -6.86
N LYS A 89 17.05 11.00 -8.08
CA LYS A 89 15.71 10.74 -8.67
C LYS A 89 15.58 9.26 -8.97
N PHE A 90 14.35 8.77 -8.92
CA PHE A 90 14.01 7.35 -9.05
C PHE A 90 13.19 7.09 -10.31
N ASP A 91 13.40 5.92 -10.90
CA ASP A 91 12.57 5.44 -12.01
C ASP A 91 11.15 5.09 -11.53
N THR A 92 11.04 4.62 -10.31
CA THR A 92 9.77 4.25 -9.66
C THR A 92 9.74 4.80 -8.23
N ILE A 93 8.59 5.34 -7.84
CA ILE A 93 8.28 5.67 -6.45
C ILE A 93 7.04 4.88 -6.06
N SER A 94 7.10 4.13 -4.96
CA SER A 94 6.00 3.31 -4.46
C SER A 94 5.51 3.83 -3.12
N MET A 95 4.20 3.89 -2.94
CA MET A 95 3.52 4.21 -1.70
C MET A 95 2.42 3.17 -1.49
N ASN A 96 2.68 2.24 -0.57
CA ASN A 96 1.73 1.19 -0.24
C ASN A 96 1.10 1.49 1.11
N MET A 97 -0.23 1.70 1.13
CA MET A 97 -1.00 1.95 2.35
C MET A 97 -0.42 3.12 3.17
N LEU A 98 -0.20 4.26 2.49
CA LEU A 98 0.39 5.45 3.11
C LEU A 98 -0.54 6.68 3.02
N LEU A 99 -1.21 6.93 1.87
CA LEU A 99 -1.97 8.16 1.66
C LEU A 99 -3.12 8.36 2.66
N GLU A 100 -3.66 7.27 3.18
CA GLU A 100 -4.71 7.31 4.22
C GLU A 100 -4.22 7.86 5.56
N HIS A 101 -2.88 7.88 5.79
CA HIS A 101 -2.26 8.31 7.04
C HIS A 101 -1.72 9.74 7.04
N VAL A 102 -1.31 10.26 5.88
CA VAL A 102 -0.64 11.57 5.78
C VAL A 102 -1.61 12.75 5.96
N ASP A 103 -1.10 13.91 6.34
CA ASP A 103 -1.94 15.10 6.52
C ASP A 103 -2.35 15.71 5.17
N ASP A 104 -1.41 15.87 4.26
CA ASP A 104 -1.66 16.39 2.91
C ASP A 104 -1.18 15.41 1.83
N PRO A 105 -2.06 14.53 1.31
CA PRO A 105 -1.70 13.59 0.25
C PRO A 105 -1.30 14.29 -1.06
N VAL A 106 -1.84 15.46 -1.33
CA VAL A 106 -1.50 16.22 -2.54
C VAL A 106 -0.10 16.81 -2.43
N ALA A 107 0.31 17.31 -1.26
CA ALA A 107 1.67 17.75 -1.01
C ALA A 107 2.68 16.60 -1.14
N LEU A 108 2.38 15.44 -0.55
CA LEU A 108 3.19 14.23 -0.70
C LEU A 108 3.38 13.85 -2.17
N LEU A 109 2.30 13.76 -2.94
CA LEU A 109 2.35 13.41 -4.36
C LEU A 109 3.15 14.43 -5.20
N LYS A 110 3.00 15.74 -4.89
CA LYS A 110 3.80 16.81 -5.53
C LYS A 110 5.29 16.69 -5.20
N ASN A 111 5.61 16.36 -3.95
CA ASN A 111 7.00 16.15 -3.53
C ASN A 111 7.60 14.93 -4.25
N CYS A 112 6.89 13.82 -4.31
CA CYS A 112 7.31 12.63 -5.05
C CYS A 112 7.63 12.94 -6.51
N LYS A 113 6.82 13.76 -7.18
CA LYS A 113 7.04 14.16 -8.57
C LYS A 113 8.41 14.83 -8.79
N GLN A 114 8.93 15.58 -7.82
CA GLN A 114 10.22 16.25 -7.92
C GLN A 114 11.41 15.25 -7.91
N HIS A 115 11.18 14.08 -7.29
CA HIS A 115 12.18 13.01 -7.17
C HIS A 115 11.99 11.90 -8.22
N LEU A 116 11.15 12.13 -9.23
CA LEU A 116 10.91 11.18 -10.32
C LEU A 116 11.78 11.54 -11.54
N VAL A 117 12.40 10.56 -12.18
CA VAL A 117 13.05 10.76 -13.48
C VAL A 117 12.02 11.04 -14.57
N ARG A 118 12.45 11.63 -15.70
CA ARG A 118 11.55 11.77 -16.86
C ARG A 118 11.08 10.41 -17.35
N GLY A 119 9.78 10.21 -17.45
CA GLY A 119 9.15 8.94 -17.83
C GLY A 119 9.13 7.88 -16.71
N GLY A 120 9.48 8.27 -15.48
CA GLY A 120 9.33 7.41 -14.31
C GLY A 120 7.87 7.27 -13.88
N ARG A 121 7.61 6.42 -12.89
CA ARG A 121 6.26 6.13 -12.39
C ARG A 121 6.13 6.30 -10.89
N ILE A 122 5.00 6.86 -10.48
CA ILE A 122 4.52 6.85 -9.11
C ILE A 122 3.41 5.82 -9.00
N LEU A 123 3.55 4.90 -8.06
CA LEU A 123 2.58 3.85 -7.75
C LEU A 123 2.00 4.12 -6.37
N VAL A 124 0.70 4.24 -6.31
CA VAL A 124 -0.02 4.46 -5.05
C VAL A 124 -1.00 3.34 -4.84
N GLN A 125 -0.98 2.74 -3.66
CA GLN A 125 -1.96 1.77 -3.23
C GLN A 125 -2.58 2.21 -1.90
N VAL A 126 -3.91 2.09 -1.80
CA VAL A 126 -4.70 2.50 -0.62
C VAL A 126 -5.82 1.50 -0.34
N PRO A 127 -6.35 1.43 0.89
CA PRO A 127 -7.57 0.70 1.18
C PRO A 127 -8.75 1.27 0.39
N ASN A 128 -9.62 0.39 -0.09
CA ASN A 128 -10.81 0.78 -0.85
C ASN A 128 -12.02 0.94 0.08
N ALA A 129 -12.51 2.17 0.19
CA ALA A 129 -13.74 2.46 0.91
C ALA A 129 -14.97 1.77 0.29
N ASN A 130 -14.98 1.57 -1.03
CA ASN A 130 -16.10 0.95 -1.75
C ASN A 130 -15.96 -0.58 -1.90
N SER A 131 -15.00 -1.21 -1.20
CA SER A 131 -14.79 -2.66 -1.29
C SER A 131 -16.04 -3.46 -0.92
N VAL A 132 -16.15 -4.67 -1.49
CA VAL A 132 -17.28 -5.57 -1.19
C VAL A 132 -17.41 -5.85 0.30
N THR A 133 -16.29 -6.01 1.02
CA THR A 133 -16.30 -6.23 2.48
C THR A 133 -16.94 -5.06 3.22
N ARG A 134 -16.62 -3.81 2.85
CA ARG A 134 -17.18 -2.62 3.51
C ARG A 134 -18.66 -2.44 3.17
N ARG A 135 -19.06 -2.66 1.92
CA ARG A 135 -20.48 -2.61 1.51
C ARG A 135 -21.33 -3.67 2.24
N ILE A 136 -20.80 -4.87 2.41
CA ILE A 136 -21.43 -5.89 3.24
C ILE A 136 -21.54 -5.41 4.69
N GLY A 137 -20.48 -4.82 5.25
CA GLY A 137 -20.49 -4.24 6.61
C GLY A 137 -21.56 -3.16 6.80
N VAL A 138 -21.81 -2.32 5.80
CA VAL A 138 -22.89 -1.32 5.81
C VAL A 138 -24.26 -2.03 5.81
N LEU A 139 -24.48 -3.00 4.93
CA LEU A 139 -25.73 -3.76 4.85
C LEU A 139 -26.04 -4.56 6.13
N MET A 140 -25.01 -4.98 6.85
CA MET A 140 -25.13 -5.64 8.15
C MET A 140 -25.31 -4.68 9.32
N GLY A 141 -25.23 -3.36 9.10
CA GLY A 141 -25.27 -2.36 10.17
C GLY A 141 -24.05 -2.33 11.08
N ILE A 142 -22.92 -2.89 10.63
CA ILE A 142 -21.64 -2.92 11.40
C ILE A 142 -20.90 -1.58 11.27
N ILE A 143 -21.04 -0.91 10.14
CA ILE A 143 -20.50 0.43 9.88
C ILE A 143 -21.58 1.31 9.26
N ASP A 144 -21.56 2.61 9.59
CA ASP A 144 -22.61 3.58 9.19
C ASP A 144 -22.58 3.94 7.71
N GLY A 145 -21.46 3.70 7.03
CA GLY A 145 -21.29 3.99 5.61
C GLY A 145 -19.91 3.57 5.11
N ILE A 146 -19.71 3.57 3.79
CA ILE A 146 -18.42 3.15 3.20
C ILE A 146 -17.24 4.04 3.61
N ASN A 147 -17.49 5.29 3.99
CA ASN A 147 -16.47 6.23 4.46
C ASN A 147 -16.28 6.21 5.99
N HIS A 148 -16.95 5.33 6.70
CA HIS A 148 -16.78 5.17 8.14
C HIS A 148 -15.33 4.83 8.46
N ILE A 149 -14.75 5.53 9.44
CA ILE A 149 -13.43 5.21 10.00
C ILE A 149 -13.67 4.76 11.43
N SER A 150 -13.52 3.47 11.69
CA SER A 150 -13.70 2.90 13.04
C SER A 150 -12.66 3.44 14.01
N ASP A 151 -12.94 3.34 15.30
CA ASP A 151 -11.98 3.73 16.35
C ASP A 151 -10.65 2.95 16.22
N LYS A 152 -10.71 1.69 15.82
CA LYS A 152 -9.51 0.88 15.53
C LYS A 152 -8.72 1.46 14.35
N GLU A 153 -9.38 1.82 13.25
CA GLU A 153 -8.71 2.44 12.10
C GLU A 153 -8.11 3.80 12.47
N ARG A 154 -8.83 4.61 13.23
CA ARG A 154 -8.38 5.95 13.64
C ARG A 154 -7.27 5.91 14.69
N ASN A 155 -7.49 5.20 15.79
CA ASN A 155 -6.64 5.31 16.98
C ASN A 155 -5.49 4.29 17.00
N TYR A 156 -5.64 3.17 16.27
CA TYR A 156 -4.63 2.12 16.23
C TYR A 156 -3.82 2.16 14.94
N PHE A 157 -4.49 2.28 13.78
CA PHE A 157 -3.81 2.38 12.48
C PHE A 157 -3.47 3.81 12.09
N GLY A 158 -4.13 4.83 12.63
CA GLY A 158 -3.87 6.24 12.33
C GLY A 158 -4.47 6.69 11.00
N HIS A 159 -5.56 6.04 10.55
CA HIS A 159 -6.26 6.47 9.33
C HIS A 159 -6.91 7.84 9.53
N LYS A 160 -6.62 8.76 8.64
CA LYS A 160 -7.21 10.11 8.60
C LYS A 160 -8.31 10.24 7.56
N ARG A 161 -8.33 9.34 6.57
CA ARG A 161 -9.29 9.34 5.46
C ARG A 161 -9.50 7.96 4.87
N THR A 162 -10.53 7.87 4.03
CA THR A 162 -10.81 6.71 3.19
C THR A 162 -10.72 7.10 1.72
N TYR A 163 -10.47 6.14 0.85
CA TYR A 163 -10.38 6.36 -0.58
C TYR A 163 -11.36 5.51 -1.37
N THR A 164 -12.03 6.13 -2.33
CA THR A 164 -12.60 5.46 -3.51
C THR A 164 -11.66 5.66 -4.69
N LEU A 165 -11.84 4.91 -5.77
CA LEU A 165 -11.02 5.10 -6.97
C LEU A 165 -11.13 6.54 -7.52
N GLY A 166 -12.32 7.13 -7.45
CA GLY A 166 -12.57 8.51 -7.87
C GLY A 166 -11.78 9.53 -7.04
N THR A 167 -11.81 9.43 -5.70
CA THR A 167 -11.10 10.35 -4.81
C THR A 167 -9.59 10.19 -4.91
N LEU A 168 -9.08 8.97 -5.07
CA LEU A 168 -7.65 8.72 -5.29
C LEU A 168 -7.15 9.35 -6.60
N VAL A 169 -7.89 9.17 -7.70
CA VAL A 169 -7.59 9.80 -9.00
C VAL A 169 -7.67 11.33 -8.90
N ALA A 170 -8.61 11.87 -8.14
CA ALA A 170 -8.74 13.32 -7.94
C ALA A 170 -7.50 13.91 -7.25
N ASP A 171 -6.98 13.26 -6.19
CA ASP A 171 -5.77 13.72 -5.51
C ASP A 171 -4.53 13.66 -6.43
N CYS A 172 -4.38 12.61 -7.23
CA CYS A 172 -3.32 12.53 -8.25
C CYS A 172 -3.41 13.69 -9.25
N LYS A 173 -4.61 14.01 -9.75
CA LYS A 173 -4.83 15.14 -10.66
C LYS A 173 -4.55 16.49 -10.00
N ARG A 174 -4.95 16.69 -8.74
CA ARG A 174 -4.63 17.91 -7.95
C ARG A 174 -3.11 18.07 -7.75
N ALA A 175 -2.37 16.97 -7.68
CA ALA A 175 -0.91 16.97 -7.67
C ALA A 175 -0.29 17.19 -9.06
N ARG A 176 -1.09 17.40 -10.10
CA ARG A 176 -0.66 17.55 -11.50
C ARG A 176 0.09 16.31 -12.03
N LEU A 177 -0.31 15.14 -11.58
CA LEU A 177 0.16 13.86 -12.09
C LEU A 177 -0.78 13.35 -13.18
N LYS A 178 -0.22 12.76 -14.22
CA LYS A 178 -0.98 12.07 -15.27
C LYS A 178 -1.23 10.64 -14.84
N VAL A 179 -2.48 10.28 -14.59
CA VAL A 179 -2.87 8.89 -14.30
C VAL A 179 -2.83 8.09 -15.60
N VAL A 180 -1.97 7.06 -15.65
CA VAL A 180 -1.74 6.20 -16.82
C VAL A 180 -2.22 4.77 -16.60
N GLY A 181 -2.57 4.41 -15.37
CA GLY A 181 -3.14 3.12 -15.01
C GLY A 181 -3.88 3.20 -13.68
N LYS A 182 -4.88 2.37 -13.50
CA LYS A 182 -5.63 2.25 -12.26
C LYS A 182 -6.30 0.89 -12.19
N GLY A 183 -6.58 0.41 -10.98
CA GLY A 183 -7.25 -0.85 -10.78
C GLY A 183 -7.47 -1.19 -9.31
N GLY A 184 -7.90 -2.42 -9.09
CA GLY A 184 -8.07 -3.02 -7.78
C GLY A 184 -7.10 -4.16 -7.55
N LEU A 185 -6.90 -4.51 -6.30
CA LEU A 185 -6.09 -5.65 -5.90
C LEU A 185 -6.82 -6.43 -4.81
N LEU A 186 -6.99 -7.70 -5.04
CA LEU A 186 -7.59 -8.67 -4.14
C LEU A 186 -9.09 -8.45 -3.90
N PHE A 187 -9.93 -9.21 -4.59
CA PHE A 187 -11.33 -9.36 -4.21
C PHE A 187 -11.40 -10.03 -2.83
N LYS A 188 -12.00 -9.37 -1.86
CA LYS A 188 -12.02 -9.84 -0.48
C LYS A 188 -13.41 -9.69 0.12
N PRO A 189 -14.24 -10.75 0.13
CA PRO A 189 -15.63 -10.68 0.60
C PRO A 189 -15.76 -10.66 2.12
N LEU A 190 -14.72 -11.06 2.87
CA LEU A 190 -14.74 -11.18 4.33
C LEU A 190 -13.56 -10.42 4.97
N PRO A 191 -13.66 -10.01 6.24
CA PRO A 191 -12.56 -9.43 7.01
C PRO A 191 -11.32 -10.33 7.08
N ASN A 192 -10.13 -9.73 7.21
CA ASN A 192 -8.85 -10.44 7.27
C ASN A 192 -8.81 -11.51 8.38
N GLU A 193 -9.42 -11.23 9.52
CA GLU A 193 -9.47 -12.15 10.66
C GLU A 193 -10.22 -13.45 10.32
N ILE A 194 -11.33 -13.34 9.58
CA ILE A 194 -12.13 -14.52 9.17
C ILE A 194 -11.39 -15.28 8.06
N LEU A 195 -10.92 -14.58 7.03
CA LEU A 195 -10.17 -15.22 5.94
C LEU A 195 -8.88 -15.87 6.46
N GLY A 196 -8.18 -15.23 7.39
CA GLY A 196 -6.99 -15.79 8.03
C GLY A 196 -7.27 -17.11 8.77
N ARG A 197 -8.40 -17.21 9.47
CA ARG A 197 -8.85 -18.46 10.12
C ARG A 197 -9.14 -19.56 9.10
N ILE A 198 -9.84 -19.23 8.01
CA ILE A 198 -10.14 -20.17 6.92
C ILE A 198 -8.84 -20.67 6.28
N CYS A 199 -7.95 -19.75 5.90
CA CYS A 199 -6.66 -20.09 5.29
C CYS A 199 -5.81 -20.99 6.21
N LYS A 200 -5.76 -20.67 7.51
CA LYS A 200 -5.04 -21.50 8.49
C LYS A 200 -5.63 -22.90 8.60
N ALA A 201 -6.95 -23.04 8.59
CA ALA A 201 -7.64 -24.32 8.69
C ALA A 201 -7.43 -25.20 7.43
N GLN A 202 -7.36 -24.57 6.25
CA GLN A 202 -7.23 -25.26 4.96
C GLN A 202 -5.77 -25.57 4.55
N GLY A 203 -4.81 -24.93 5.20
CA GLY A 203 -3.38 -25.13 4.92
C GLY A 203 -2.83 -24.32 3.74
N LYS A 204 -1.51 -24.39 3.56
CA LYS A 204 -0.75 -23.47 2.69
C LYS A 204 -1.10 -23.61 1.21
N GLU A 205 -1.20 -24.84 0.70
CA GLU A 205 -1.46 -25.08 -0.73
C GLU A 205 -2.83 -24.54 -1.15
N TRP A 206 -3.86 -24.86 -0.38
CA TRP A 206 -5.21 -24.35 -0.61
C TRP A 206 -5.22 -22.82 -0.52
N THR A 207 -4.60 -22.24 0.52
CA THR A 207 -4.50 -20.80 0.70
C THR A 207 -3.90 -20.13 -0.53
N HIS A 208 -2.81 -20.70 -1.08
CA HIS A 208 -2.16 -20.14 -2.26
C HIS A 208 -3.10 -20.11 -3.48
N LYS A 209 -3.76 -21.25 -3.75
CA LYS A 209 -4.74 -21.35 -4.85
C LYS A 209 -5.90 -20.38 -4.66
N PHE A 210 -6.45 -20.30 -3.43
CA PHE A 210 -7.56 -19.44 -3.10
C PHE A 210 -7.21 -17.95 -3.26
N MET A 211 -6.06 -17.53 -2.73
CA MET A 211 -5.62 -16.14 -2.85
C MET A 211 -5.38 -15.73 -4.30
N ASN A 212 -4.78 -16.61 -5.11
CA ASN A 212 -4.61 -16.34 -6.55
C ASN A 212 -5.97 -16.23 -7.27
N ALA A 213 -6.94 -17.08 -6.91
CA ALA A 213 -8.29 -16.99 -7.45
C ALA A 213 -8.99 -15.66 -7.07
N LEU A 214 -8.83 -15.20 -5.82
CA LEU A 214 -9.37 -13.91 -5.39
C LEU A 214 -8.71 -12.71 -6.10
N VAL A 215 -7.42 -12.79 -6.40
CA VAL A 215 -6.71 -11.79 -7.19
C VAL A 215 -7.27 -11.76 -8.61
N ALA A 216 -7.29 -12.91 -9.30
CA ALA A 216 -7.79 -13.03 -10.66
C ALA A 216 -9.26 -12.60 -10.78
N PHE A 217 -10.12 -13.00 -9.83
CA PHE A 217 -11.52 -12.59 -9.79
C PHE A 217 -11.72 -11.08 -9.65
N GLY A 218 -10.77 -10.39 -9.00
CA GLY A 218 -10.79 -8.95 -8.79
C GLY A 218 -10.34 -8.11 -9.99
N GLU A 219 -9.66 -8.70 -11.00
CA GLU A 219 -9.05 -7.94 -12.10
C GLU A 219 -10.07 -7.12 -12.89
N ASP A 220 -11.24 -7.68 -13.19
CA ASP A 220 -12.32 -7.01 -13.89
C ASP A 220 -13.27 -6.22 -12.97
N ARG A 221 -13.01 -6.22 -11.66
CA ARG A 221 -13.87 -5.63 -10.62
C ARG A 221 -13.08 -4.75 -9.66
N PRO A 222 -12.36 -3.73 -10.14
CA PRO A 222 -11.46 -2.95 -9.30
C PRO A 222 -12.15 -2.29 -8.11
N GLU A 223 -13.41 -1.88 -8.27
CA GLU A 223 -14.17 -1.23 -7.20
C GLU A 223 -14.63 -2.18 -6.09
N ASP A 224 -14.68 -3.48 -6.36
CA ASP A 224 -15.02 -4.51 -5.38
C ASP A 224 -13.80 -4.98 -4.56
N CYS A 225 -12.59 -4.71 -5.05
CA CYS A 225 -11.34 -5.13 -4.42
C CYS A 225 -11.08 -4.44 -3.08
N ALA A 226 -10.32 -5.10 -2.22
CA ALA A 226 -9.93 -4.60 -0.91
C ALA A 226 -9.05 -3.35 -0.99
N ASN A 227 -8.16 -3.31 -1.98
CA ASN A 227 -7.24 -2.21 -2.22
C ASN A 227 -7.40 -1.67 -3.63
N LEU A 228 -7.13 -0.38 -3.76
CA LEU A 228 -7.05 0.32 -5.03
C LEU A 228 -5.59 0.63 -5.35
N TYR A 229 -5.28 0.71 -6.64
CA TYR A 229 -4.01 1.29 -7.07
C TYR A 229 -4.21 2.30 -8.20
N VAL A 230 -3.31 3.26 -8.27
CA VAL A 230 -3.10 4.13 -9.43
C VAL A 230 -1.64 4.17 -9.80
N VAL A 231 -1.40 4.32 -11.11
CA VAL A 231 -0.09 4.52 -11.72
C VAL A 231 -0.07 5.91 -12.32
N CYS A 232 0.89 6.72 -11.95
CA CYS A 232 1.04 8.10 -12.43
C CYS A 232 2.39 8.32 -13.10
N GLU A 233 2.43 9.27 -14.04
CA GLU A 233 3.62 9.82 -14.68
C GLU A 233 3.68 11.34 -14.54
#